data_9302e29f41188837b99f79aa8c654bcb
#
_entry.id   9302e29f41188837b99f79aa8c654bcb
#
_cell.length_a   1.000
_cell.length_b   1.000
_cell.length_c   1.000
_cell.angle_alpha   90.00
_cell.angle_beta   90.00
_cell.angle_gamma   90.00
#
_symmetry.space_group_name_H-M   'P 1'
#
loop_
_entity.id
_entity.type
_entity.pdbx_description
1 polymer ?
#
loop_
_entity_poly.entity_id
_entity_poly.type
_entity_poly.pdbx_seq_one_letter_code
_entity_poly.pdbx_strand_id
1 'polypeptide(L)' 'MDQPPNRARRIAFLLSGGIDALIGAVLLLIGFGLLPVDVTQYGVQNWHVSLLGGLMFLLGAGTFAYNISRLDE' A
#
# COMPACT_ATOMS: atom_id res chain seq x y z
N MET A 1 -26.42 12.56 -9.33
CA MET A 1 -24.96 12.51 -9.47
C MET A 1 -24.58 11.95 -10.82
N ASP A 2 -23.86 12.75 -11.57
CA ASP A 2 -23.65 12.47 -12.97
C ASP A 2 -22.29 11.83 -13.27
N GLN A 3 -21.61 11.39 -12.22
CA GLN A 3 -20.33 10.71 -12.43
C GLN A 3 -20.56 9.31 -12.96
N PRO A 4 -19.80 8.90 -13.98
CA PRO A 4 -19.88 7.52 -14.46
C PRO A 4 -19.50 6.55 -13.34
N PRO A 5 -20.20 5.41 -13.22
CA PRO A 5 -19.86 4.42 -12.19
C PRO A 5 -18.39 3.98 -12.25
N ASN A 6 -17.82 3.92 -13.45
CA ASN A 6 -16.42 3.52 -13.62
C ASN A 6 -15.46 4.51 -12.98
N ARG A 7 -15.78 5.80 -13.05
CA ARG A 7 -14.90 6.82 -12.46
C ARG A 7 -14.92 6.75 -10.95
N ALA A 8 -16.09 6.59 -10.34
CA ALA A 8 -16.20 6.47 -8.89
C ALA A 8 -15.45 5.25 -8.38
N ARG A 9 -15.60 4.12 -9.07
CA ARG A 9 -14.89 2.90 -8.72
C ARG A 9 -13.39 3.09 -8.83
N ARG A 10 -12.93 3.77 -9.88
CA ARG A 10 -11.51 4.00 -10.10
C ARG A 10 -10.91 4.88 -9.02
N ILE A 11 -11.63 5.93 -8.61
CA ILE A 11 -11.19 6.79 -7.52
C ILE A 11 -11.08 5.99 -6.21
N ALA A 12 -12.05 5.11 -5.95
CA ALA A 12 -12.01 4.25 -4.78
C ALA A 12 -10.77 3.35 -4.79
N PHE A 13 -10.44 2.76 -5.94
CA PHE A 13 -9.24 1.93 -6.07
C PHE A 13 -7.96 2.75 -5.92
N LEU A 14 -7.94 3.99 -6.41
CA LEU A 14 -6.79 4.88 -6.22
C LEU A 14 -6.53 5.14 -4.75
N LEU A 15 -7.59 5.49 -4.01
CA LEU A 15 -7.47 5.76 -2.58
C LEU A 15 -7.03 4.50 -1.83
N SER A 16 -7.64 3.37 -2.14
CA SER A 16 -7.30 2.11 -1.50
C SER A 16 -5.85 1.73 -1.79
N GLY A 17 -5.42 1.83 -3.06
CA GLY A 17 -4.05 1.50 -3.43
C GLY A 17 -3.05 2.43 -2.79
N GLY A 18 -3.36 3.74 -2.72
CA GLY A 18 -2.49 4.71 -2.07
C GLY A 18 -2.32 4.42 -0.59
N ILE A 19 -3.42 4.14 0.10
CA ILE A 19 -3.38 3.81 1.53
C ILE A 19 -2.59 2.52 1.75
N ASP A 20 -2.84 1.52 0.93
CA ASP A 20 -2.14 0.23 1.03
C ASP A 20 -0.64 0.40 0.81
N ALA A 21 -0.26 1.21 -0.18
CA ALA A 21 1.15 1.50 -0.45
C ALA A 21 1.79 2.23 0.74
N LEU A 22 1.08 3.18 1.36
CA LEU A 22 1.60 3.89 2.53
C LEU A 22 1.82 2.93 3.70
N ILE A 23 0.86 2.07 3.97
CA ILE A 23 0.99 1.07 5.04
C ILE A 23 2.16 0.15 4.74
N GLY A 24 2.27 -0.31 3.50
CA GLY A 24 3.39 -1.17 3.08
C GLY A 24 4.73 -0.47 3.24
N ALA A 25 4.82 0.81 2.91
CA ALA A 25 6.04 1.58 3.07
C ALA A 25 6.45 1.68 4.54
N VAL A 26 5.48 1.94 5.44
CA VAL A 26 5.75 2.01 6.87
C VAL A 26 6.25 0.66 7.37
N LEU A 27 5.62 -0.43 6.96
CA LEU A 27 6.03 -1.77 7.34
C LEU A 27 7.44 -2.09 6.85
N LEU A 28 7.78 -1.65 5.63
CA LEU A 28 9.14 -1.83 5.10
C LEU A 28 10.16 -1.10 5.97
N LEU A 29 9.85 0.14 6.36
CA LEU A 29 10.75 0.92 7.21
C LEU A 29 10.95 0.23 8.57
N ILE A 30 9.89 -0.33 9.14
CA ILE A 30 9.98 -1.07 10.38
C ILE A 30 10.83 -2.33 10.18
N GLY A 31 10.58 -3.07 9.11
CA GLY A 31 11.29 -4.32 8.84
C GLY A 31 12.78 -4.12 8.59
N PHE A 32 13.16 -2.99 8.00
CA PHE A 32 14.58 -2.65 7.77
C PHE A 32 15.25 -2.03 9.00
N GLY A 33 14.49 -1.82 10.09
CA GLY A 33 15.04 -1.25 11.30
C GLY A 33 15.25 0.26 11.24
N LEU A 34 14.62 0.94 10.28
CA LEU A 34 14.75 2.39 10.12
C LEU A 34 13.86 3.17 11.09
N LEU A 35 12.84 2.53 11.63
CA LEU A 35 11.97 3.13 12.64
C LEU A 35 12.25 2.48 14.00
N PRO A 36 12.10 3.25 15.11
CA PRO A 36 12.39 2.74 16.44
C PRO A 36 11.24 1.87 16.98
N VAL A 37 10.87 0.86 16.21
CA VAL A 37 9.83 -0.09 16.59
C VAL A 37 10.45 -1.48 16.65
N ASP A 38 10.33 -2.13 17.82
CA ASP A 38 10.85 -3.47 18.01
C ASP A 38 9.72 -4.48 17.88
N VAL A 39 9.61 -5.07 16.68
CA VAL A 39 8.55 -6.05 16.41
C VAL A 39 8.89 -7.42 16.98
N THR A 40 10.16 -7.66 17.34
CA THR A 40 10.57 -8.97 17.87
C THR A 40 9.94 -9.25 19.23
N GLN A 41 9.59 -8.21 19.98
CA GLN A 41 8.93 -8.39 21.28
C GLN A 41 7.52 -8.98 21.13
N TYR A 42 6.95 -8.93 19.92
CA TYR A 42 5.64 -9.52 19.63
C TYR A 42 5.76 -10.91 18.99
N GLY A 43 6.98 -11.47 18.95
CA GLY A 43 7.20 -12.76 18.34
C GLY A 43 7.31 -12.75 16.83
N VAL A 44 7.46 -11.57 16.23
CA VAL A 44 7.56 -11.39 14.79
C VAL A 44 9.00 -11.02 14.44
N GLN A 45 9.53 -11.65 13.39
CA GLN A 45 10.86 -11.31 12.93
C GLN A 45 10.80 -10.20 11.92
N ASN A 46 11.87 -9.39 11.85
CA ASN A 46 11.91 -8.22 10.97
C ASN A 46 11.72 -8.59 9.50
N TRP A 47 12.24 -9.74 9.07
CA TRP A 47 12.10 -10.12 7.67
C TRP A 47 10.66 -10.45 7.31
N HIS A 48 9.85 -10.95 8.27
CA HIS A 48 8.43 -11.16 8.04
C HIS A 48 7.73 -9.83 7.77
N VAL A 49 8.07 -8.81 8.55
CA VAL A 49 7.48 -7.48 8.38
C VAL A 49 7.90 -6.88 7.05
N SER A 50 9.18 -7.02 6.69
CA SER A 50 9.68 -6.52 5.41
C SER A 50 8.98 -7.20 4.23
N LEU A 51 8.81 -8.51 4.31
CA LEU A 51 8.15 -9.26 3.24
C LEU A 51 6.70 -8.81 3.08
N LEU A 52 5.97 -8.71 4.19
CA LEU A 52 4.58 -8.28 4.17
C LEU A 52 4.47 -6.85 3.64
N GLY A 53 5.32 -5.95 4.16
CA GLY A 53 5.33 -4.55 3.73
C GLY A 53 5.67 -4.42 2.25
N GLY A 54 6.64 -5.19 1.77
CA GLY A 54 7.01 -5.19 0.36
C GLY A 54 5.89 -5.64 -0.54
N LEU A 55 5.19 -6.71 -0.17
CA LEU A 55 4.06 -7.20 -0.93
C LEU A 55 2.93 -6.18 -0.96
N MET A 56 2.60 -5.61 0.20
CA MET A 56 1.55 -4.59 0.28
C MET A 56 1.92 -3.35 -0.51
N PHE A 57 3.18 -2.93 -0.42
CA PHE A 57 3.66 -1.76 -1.15
C PHE A 57 3.54 -1.98 -2.66
N LEU A 58 4.00 -3.14 -3.15
CA LEU A 58 3.95 -3.44 -4.58
C LEU A 58 2.51 -3.54 -5.08
N LEU A 59 1.64 -4.20 -4.33
CA LEU A 59 0.24 -4.32 -4.72
C LEU A 59 -0.46 -2.96 -4.71
N GLY A 60 -0.22 -2.17 -3.66
CA GLY A 60 -0.82 -0.85 -3.55
C GLY A 60 -0.31 0.10 -4.60
N ALA A 61 1.02 0.14 -4.80
CA ALA A 61 1.63 1.01 -5.81
C ALA A 61 1.21 0.59 -7.22
N GLY A 62 1.13 -0.71 -7.49
CA GLY A 62 0.70 -1.21 -8.78
C GLY A 62 -0.75 -0.85 -9.06
N THR A 63 -1.63 -1.04 -8.08
CA THR A 63 -3.04 -0.67 -8.20
C THR A 63 -3.18 0.84 -8.42
N PHE A 64 -2.45 1.63 -7.65
CA PHE A 64 -2.49 3.08 -7.77
C PHE A 64 -2.01 3.52 -9.15
N ALA A 65 -0.85 3.03 -9.58
CA ALA A 65 -0.28 3.41 -10.88
C ALA A 65 -1.19 3.01 -12.04
N TYR A 66 -1.76 1.81 -11.97
CA TYR A 66 -2.66 1.34 -13.02
C TYR A 66 -3.88 2.24 -13.13
N ASN A 67 -4.49 2.56 -11.98
CA ASN A 67 -5.73 3.36 -12.00
C ASN A 67 -5.46 4.82 -12.35
N ILE A 68 -4.33 5.39 -11.92
CA ILE A 68 -4.02 6.77 -12.25
C ILE A 68 -3.71 6.93 -13.74
N SER A 69 -3.08 5.92 -14.35
CA SER A 69 -2.78 5.97 -15.79
C SER A 69 -4.04 5.84 -16.64
N ARG A 70 -5.13 5.35 -16.06
CA ARG A 70 -6.40 5.18 -16.78
C ARG A 70 -7.49 6.08 -16.23
N LEU A 71 -7.11 7.12 -15.51
CA LEU A 71 -8.08 8.00 -14.87
C LEU A 71 -8.99 8.71 -15.89
N ASP A 72 -8.46 8.96 -17.08
CA ASP A 72 -9.20 9.66 -18.14
C ASP A 72 -10.16 8.75 -18.90
N GLU A 73 -10.16 7.48 -18.63
CA GLU A 73 -11.10 6.55 -19.21
C GLU A 73 -12.36 6.52 -18.35
#